data_bbf73aedc92b20cf120cf8d097e4b912
#
_entry.id   bbf73aedc92b20cf120cf8d097e4b912
#
_cell.length_a   1.000
_cell.length_b   1.000
_cell.length_c   1.000
_cell.angle_alpha   90.00
_cell.angle_beta   90.00
_cell.angle_gamma   90.00
#
_symmetry.space_group_name_H-M   'P 1'
#
loop_
_entity.id
_entity.type
_entity.pdbx_description
1 polymer ?
#
loop_
_entity_poly.entity_id
_entity_poly.type
_entity_poly.pdbx_seq_one_letter_code
_entity_poly.pdbx_strand_id
1 'polypeptide(L)'
;MIIDVTIDIFPKKEVLNPETEAIKKTLSNLGYNNIDGLVLSRQIKLSFKNLNEKECLYQSKLMCDQILVNTNIQDYEISVLKKN
;
A
#
# COMPACT_ATOMS: atom_id res chain seq x y z
N MET A 1 -14.78 -16.99 -12.54
CA MET A 1 -13.58 -16.17 -12.70
C MET A 1 -13.33 -15.40 -11.42
N ILE A 2 -12.10 -15.42 -10.99
CA ILE A 2 -11.68 -14.68 -9.78
C ILE A 2 -10.70 -13.61 -10.20
N ILE A 3 -10.87 -12.42 -9.68
CA ILE A 3 -9.96 -11.31 -9.90
C ILE A 3 -9.34 -10.92 -8.58
N ASP A 4 -8.01 -10.95 -8.49
CA ASP A 4 -7.29 -10.54 -7.32
C ASP A 4 -6.88 -9.07 -7.47
N VAL A 5 -7.07 -8.32 -6.41
CA VAL A 5 -6.69 -6.92 -6.34
C VAL A 5 -5.73 -6.73 -5.18
N THR A 6 -4.64 -6.04 -5.44
CA THR A 6 -3.65 -5.70 -4.42
C THR A 6 -3.68 -4.20 -4.21
N ILE A 7 -3.80 -3.79 -2.97
CA ILE A 7 -3.79 -2.38 -2.58
C ILE A 7 -2.55 -2.12 -1.74
N ASP A 8 -1.65 -1.29 -2.24
CA ASP A 8 -0.46 -0.87 -1.50
C ASP A 8 -0.75 0.48 -0.86
N ILE A 9 -0.58 0.56 0.46
CA ILE A 9 -0.84 1.75 1.25
C ILE A 9 0.47 2.24 1.85
N PHE A 10 0.81 3.49 1.60
CA PHE A 10 2.07 4.06 2.05
C PHE A 10 1.87 5.49 2.54
N PRO A 11 2.76 5.97 3.43
CA PRO A 11 2.62 7.33 3.95
C PRO A 11 2.94 8.38 2.90
N LYS A 12 2.28 9.52 2.99
CA LYS A 12 2.62 10.67 2.16
C LYS A 12 4.02 11.16 2.49
N LYS A 13 4.70 11.75 1.52
CA LYS A 13 6.09 12.18 1.68
C LYS A 13 6.29 13.17 2.82
N GLU A 14 5.31 14.04 3.06
CA GLU A 14 5.41 15.06 4.10
C GLU A 14 5.10 14.55 5.50
N VAL A 15 4.67 13.28 5.63
CA VAL A 15 4.36 12.69 6.93
C VAL A 15 5.60 12.02 7.50
N LEU A 16 6.01 12.45 8.68
CA LEU A 16 7.11 11.81 9.39
C LEU A 16 6.61 10.55 10.09
N ASN A 17 7.22 9.42 9.78
CA ASN A 17 6.89 8.14 10.40
C ASN A 17 8.00 7.74 11.37
N PRO A 18 7.74 7.79 12.71
CA PRO A 18 8.77 7.43 13.68
C PRO A 18 9.30 6.02 13.54
N GLU A 19 8.46 5.06 13.12
CA GLU A 19 8.87 3.68 12.92
C GLU A 19 9.88 3.57 11.78
N THR A 20 9.64 4.26 10.68
CA THR A 20 10.57 4.30 9.55
C THR A 20 11.93 4.90 9.96
N GLU A 21 11.89 5.98 10.73
CA GLU A 21 13.11 6.63 11.20
C GLU A 21 13.90 5.72 12.14
N ALA A 22 13.22 4.97 13.00
CA ALA A 22 13.85 4.02 13.91
C ALA A 22 14.55 2.89 13.14
N ILE A 23 13.90 2.34 12.14
CA ILE A 23 14.48 1.28 11.30
C ILE A 23 15.71 1.81 10.56
N LYS A 24 15.59 2.99 9.98
CA LYS A 24 16.69 3.61 9.23
C LYS A 24 17.91 3.83 10.11
N LYS A 25 17.68 4.30 11.33
CA LYS A 25 18.75 4.53 12.29
C LYS A 25 19.43 3.21 12.69
N THR A 26 18.64 2.17 12.93
CA THR A 26 19.16 0.84 13.28
C THR A 26 20.03 0.29 12.15
N LEU A 27 19.58 0.40 10.92
CA LEU A 27 20.35 -0.07 9.76
C LEU A 27 21.65 0.71 9.61
N SER A 28 21.63 2.02 9.84
CA SER A 28 22.82 2.85 9.79
C SER A 28 23.81 2.42 10.87
N ASN A 29 23.34 2.13 12.07
CA ASN A 29 24.19 1.67 13.18
C ASN A 29 24.84 0.32 12.88
N LEU A 30 24.20 -0.50 12.04
CA LEU A 30 24.74 -1.80 11.64
C LEU A 30 25.73 -1.68 10.45
N GLY A 31 25.93 -0.49 9.94
CA GLY A 31 26.89 -0.27 8.85
C GLY A 31 26.29 -0.11 7.47
N TYR A 32 24.98 -0.11 7.34
CA TYR A 32 24.31 0.06 6.06
C TYR A 32 24.08 1.54 5.77
N ASN A 33 25.08 2.18 5.21
CA ASN A 33 25.09 3.64 5.04
C ASN A 33 24.68 4.13 3.65
N ASN A 34 24.38 3.21 2.73
CA ASN A 34 24.05 3.55 1.34
C ASN A 34 22.56 3.56 1.06
N ILE A 35 21.75 3.53 2.11
CA ILE A 35 20.29 3.54 1.94
C ILE A 35 19.82 4.98 1.77
N ASP A 36 19.33 5.29 0.59
CA ASP A 36 18.85 6.63 0.28
C ASP A 36 17.42 6.85 0.78
N GLY A 37 16.59 5.83 0.68
CA GLY A 37 15.21 5.93 1.11
C GLY A 37 14.71 4.64 1.75
N LEU A 38 13.76 4.79 2.66
CA LEU A 38 13.10 3.67 3.31
C LEU A 38 11.65 4.03 3.49
N VAL A 39 10.75 3.19 3.00
CA VAL A 39 9.32 3.39 3.13
C VAL A 39 8.70 2.13 3.71
N LEU A 40 7.93 2.30 4.79
CA LEU A 40 7.11 1.24 5.33
C LEU A 40 5.74 1.33 4.68
N SER A 41 5.33 0.25 4.05
CA SER A 41 4.01 0.21 3.42
C SER A 41 3.24 -1.01 3.90
N ARG A 42 1.93 -0.97 3.71
CA ARG A 42 1.04 -2.08 4.03
C ARG A 42 0.39 -2.54 2.74
N GLN A 43 0.10 -3.82 2.65
CA GLN A 43 -0.53 -4.39 1.47
C GLN A 43 -1.79 -5.13 1.87
N ILE A 44 -2.87 -4.84 1.17
CA ILE A 44 -4.14 -5.54 1.32
C ILE A 44 -4.41 -6.29 0.03
N LYS A 45 -4.75 -7.57 0.14
CA LYS A 45 -5.10 -8.40 -1.00
C LYS A 45 -6.57 -8.77 -0.92
N LEU A 46 -7.28 -8.48 -2.00
CA LEU A 46 -8.71 -8.78 -2.12
C LEU A 46 -8.93 -9.74 -3.29
N SER A 47 -9.90 -10.64 -3.14
CA SER A 47 -10.32 -11.51 -4.23
C SER A 47 -11.80 -11.29 -4.47
N PHE A 48 -12.16 -11.01 -5.71
CA PHE A 48 -13.55 -10.77 -6.10
C PHE A 48 -14.04 -11.90 -6.98
N LYS A 49 -15.31 -12.27 -6.82
CA LYS A 49 -16.00 -13.21 -7.68
C LYS A 49 -17.07 -12.50 -8.47
N ASN A 50 -17.29 -12.96 -9.71
CA ASN A 50 -18.44 -12.55 -10.52
C ASN A 50 -18.49 -11.05 -10.84
N LEU A 51 -17.35 -10.39 -10.82
CA LEU A 51 -17.22 -9.01 -11.24
C LEU A 51 -16.18 -8.91 -12.34
N ASN A 52 -16.30 -7.91 -13.19
CA ASN A 52 -15.27 -7.61 -14.16
C ASN A 52 -14.17 -6.74 -13.53
N GLU A 53 -13.09 -6.57 -14.25
CA GLU A 53 -11.93 -5.81 -13.77
C GLU A 53 -12.28 -4.37 -13.40
N LYS A 54 -13.12 -3.74 -14.22
CA LYS A 54 -13.53 -2.36 -14.00
C LYS A 54 -14.33 -2.19 -12.71
N GLU A 55 -15.24 -3.14 -12.45
CA GLU A 55 -16.03 -3.14 -11.22
C GLU A 55 -15.17 -3.40 -9.98
N CYS A 56 -14.18 -4.30 -10.10
CA CYS A 56 -13.24 -4.57 -9.02
C CYS A 56 -12.44 -3.32 -8.66
N LEU A 57 -11.96 -2.60 -9.66
CA LEU A 57 -11.24 -1.34 -9.45
C LEU A 57 -12.12 -0.30 -8.77
N TYR A 58 -13.34 -0.17 -9.25
CA TYR A 58 -14.29 0.81 -8.71
C TYR A 58 -14.57 0.54 -7.23
N GLN A 59 -14.89 -0.72 -6.90
CA GLN A 59 -15.18 -1.09 -5.52
C GLN A 59 -13.96 -0.96 -4.61
N SER A 60 -12.79 -1.36 -5.11
CA SER A 60 -11.55 -1.24 -4.34
C SER A 60 -11.24 0.22 -4.01
N LYS A 61 -11.44 1.10 -4.96
CA LYS A 61 -11.23 2.53 -4.75
C LYS A 61 -12.19 3.11 -3.71
N LEU A 62 -13.46 2.70 -3.77
CA LEU A 62 -14.43 3.12 -2.77
C LEU A 62 -14.04 2.63 -1.37
N MET A 63 -13.59 1.38 -1.25
CA MET A 63 -13.15 0.83 0.02
C MET A 63 -11.96 1.60 0.59
N CYS A 64 -11.00 1.95 -0.26
CA CYS A 64 -9.85 2.73 0.17
C CYS A 64 -10.29 4.08 0.73
N ASP A 65 -11.17 4.76 0.03
CA ASP A 65 -11.63 6.09 0.43
C ASP A 65 -12.51 6.05 1.67
N GLN A 66 -13.24 4.96 1.88
CA GLN A 66 -14.16 4.82 2.99
C GLN A 66 -13.49 4.36 4.29
N ILE A 67 -12.66 3.33 4.23
CA ILE A 67 -12.14 2.73 5.46
C ILE A 67 -10.69 2.26 5.43
N LEU A 68 -10.15 1.91 4.25
CA LEU A 68 -8.85 1.23 4.20
C LEU A 68 -7.67 2.18 4.31
N VAL A 69 -7.84 3.41 3.86
CA VAL A 69 -6.75 4.38 3.76
C VAL A 69 -7.15 5.67 4.48
N ASN A 70 -6.25 6.16 5.31
CA ASN A 70 -6.42 7.49 5.87
C ASN A 70 -5.84 8.50 4.88
N THR A 71 -6.69 9.07 4.05
CA THR A 71 -6.26 9.92 2.94
C THR A 71 -5.61 11.24 3.36
N ASN A 72 -5.69 11.59 4.65
CA ASN A 72 -4.99 12.75 5.17
C ASN A 72 -3.48 12.52 5.28
N ILE A 73 -3.08 11.28 5.55
CA ILE A 73 -1.68 10.95 5.83
C ILE A 73 -1.13 9.82 4.96
N GLN A 74 -1.97 9.17 4.15
CA GLN A 74 -1.57 8.01 3.35
C GLN A 74 -2.02 8.18 1.90
N ASP A 75 -1.26 7.56 1.00
CA ASP A 75 -1.62 7.36 -0.40
C ASP A 75 -1.73 5.87 -0.67
N TYR A 76 -2.28 5.51 -1.80
CA TYR A 76 -2.42 4.10 -2.16
C TYR A 76 -2.29 3.89 -3.66
N GLU A 77 -1.93 2.66 -4.03
CA GLU A 77 -1.90 2.20 -5.41
C GLU A 77 -2.66 0.89 -5.51
N ILE A 78 -3.45 0.74 -6.56
CA ILE A 78 -4.25 -0.46 -6.79
C ILE A 78 -3.73 -1.18 -8.02
N SER A 79 -3.46 -2.49 -7.86
CA SER A 79 -3.05 -3.37 -8.96
C SER A 79 -4.07 -4.49 -9.11
N VAL A 80 -4.42 -4.82 -10.33
CA VAL A 80 -5.39 -5.87 -10.63
C VAL A 80 -4.69 -7.02 -11.33
N LEU A 81 -4.92 -8.23 -10.83
CA LEU A 81 -4.40 -9.46 -11.43
C LEU A 81 -5.57 -10.41 -11.66
N LYS A 82 -5.78 -10.78 -12.93
CA LYS A 82 -6.81 -11.76 -13.28
C LYS A 82 -6.31 -13.16 -13.01
N LYS A 83 -7.13 -13.95 -12.32
CA LYS A 83 -6.91 -15.39 -12.17
C LYS A 83 -8.06 -16.14 -12.77
N ASN A 84 -7.73 -17.13 -13.53
CA ASN A 84 -8.73 -18.05 -14.09
C ASN A 84 -8.86 -19.27 -13.19
#